data_180034d7ee70b28f36816da5ab461af9
#
_entry.id   180034d7ee70b28f36816da5ab461af9
#
_cell.length_a   1.000
_cell.length_b   1.000
_cell.length_c   1.000
_cell.angle_alpha   90.00
_cell.angle_beta   90.00
_cell.angle_gamma   90.00
#
_symmetry.space_group_name_H-M   'P 1'
#
loop_
_entity.id
_entity.type
_entity.pdbx_description
1 polymer ?
#
loop_
_entity_poly.entity_id
_entity_poly.type
_entity_poly.pdbx_seq_one_letter_code
_entity_poly.pdbx_strand_id
1 'polypeptide(L)'
;MSAMDEAALIADGWRRLPGVRYTAAVGPSWTKLHDGRPIVGLQAQEHLANDNLGIVHGGAIMTFADMALGVATAHATGGKSQFVTAQMQVYFTAAAQVGYFVTCHPEVIRKTSSMVFVRGLIEAGGRTVASVDGIFKLLDPAKFAGMKAG
;
A
#
# COMPACT_ATOMS: atom_id res chain seq x y z
N MET A 1 7.51 18.33 3.40
CA MET A 1 6.08 18.59 3.09
C MET A 1 5.26 18.20 4.31
N SER A 2 4.54 19.15 4.84
CA SER A 2 3.58 18.87 5.92
C SER A 2 2.52 17.88 5.44
N ALA A 3 1.88 17.19 6.40
CA ALA A 3 0.73 16.35 6.10
C ALA A 3 -0.27 17.15 5.24
N MET A 4 -0.57 16.63 4.06
CA MET A 4 -1.59 17.26 3.22
C MET A 4 -2.93 17.15 3.93
N ASP A 5 -3.65 18.27 4.01
CA ASP A 5 -5.00 18.29 4.51
C ASP A 5 -5.89 17.34 3.67
N GLU A 6 -6.81 16.66 4.32
CA GLU A 6 -7.74 15.73 3.66
C GLU A 6 -8.52 16.40 2.52
N ALA A 7 -8.94 17.65 2.73
CA ALA A 7 -9.62 18.43 1.69
C ALA A 7 -8.72 18.66 0.46
N ALA A 8 -7.45 18.93 0.68
CA ALA A 8 -6.47 19.11 -0.38
C ALA A 8 -6.20 17.80 -1.14
N LEU A 9 -6.15 16.67 -0.44
CA LEU A 9 -6.03 15.35 -1.07
C LEU A 9 -7.24 15.05 -1.97
N ILE A 10 -8.44 15.28 -1.48
CA ILE A 10 -9.68 15.06 -2.24
C ILE A 10 -9.69 15.99 -3.49
N ALA A 11 -9.32 17.24 -3.34
CA ALA A 11 -9.24 18.19 -4.45
C ALA A 11 -8.20 17.77 -5.51
N ASP A 12 -7.11 17.12 -5.11
CA ASP A 12 -6.09 16.55 -6.00
C ASP A 12 -6.46 15.16 -6.57
N GLY A 13 -7.69 14.72 -6.35
CA GLY A 13 -8.21 13.48 -6.92
C GLY A 13 -7.91 12.21 -6.12
N TRP A 14 -7.38 12.35 -4.91
CA TRP A 14 -7.19 11.21 -4.03
C TRP A 14 -8.53 10.75 -3.44
N ARG A 15 -8.69 9.46 -3.33
CA ARG A 15 -9.82 8.82 -2.67
C ARG A 15 -9.32 8.03 -1.48
N ARG A 16 -9.95 8.21 -0.34
CA ARG A 16 -9.61 7.48 0.87
C ARG A 16 -9.87 5.99 0.70
N LEU A 17 -8.90 5.18 1.07
CA LEU A 17 -9.09 3.73 1.17
C LEU A 17 -9.82 3.41 2.47
N PRO A 18 -10.84 2.54 2.44
CA PRO A 18 -11.49 2.11 3.67
C PRO A 18 -10.50 1.25 4.47
N GLY A 19 -10.02 1.78 5.59
CA GLY A 19 -9.27 1.00 6.55
C GLY A 19 -10.23 0.16 7.39
N VAL A 20 -10.13 -1.16 7.32
CA VAL A 20 -10.92 -2.08 8.12
C VAL A 20 -10.00 -3.07 8.83
N ARG A 21 -10.35 -3.43 10.07
CA ARG A 21 -9.54 -4.36 10.87
C ARG A 21 -8.07 -3.90 10.98
N TYR A 22 -7.11 -4.74 10.60
CA TYR A 22 -5.69 -4.43 10.74
C TYR A 22 -5.28 -3.18 9.93
N THR A 23 -5.77 -3.01 8.72
CA THR A 23 -5.40 -1.86 7.88
C THR A 23 -5.91 -0.53 8.43
N ALA A 24 -6.90 -0.54 9.33
CA ALA A 24 -7.33 0.66 10.04
C ALA A 24 -6.24 1.22 10.99
N ALA A 25 -5.33 0.38 11.45
CA ALA A 25 -4.23 0.80 12.32
C ALA A 25 -3.11 1.51 11.56
N VAL A 26 -2.99 1.28 10.25
CA VAL A 26 -1.98 1.91 9.38
C VAL A 26 -2.69 2.78 8.34
N GLY A 27 -3.00 3.99 8.75
CA GLY A 27 -3.72 4.95 7.92
C GLY A 27 -3.68 6.35 8.53
N PRO A 28 -4.40 7.30 7.94
CA PRO A 28 -5.24 7.18 6.73
C PRO A 28 -4.47 6.89 5.45
N SER A 29 -5.01 6.00 4.64
CA SER A 29 -4.44 5.63 3.34
C SER A 29 -5.34 6.08 2.19
N TRP A 30 -4.75 6.37 1.07
CA TRP A 30 -5.37 6.99 -0.08
C TRP A 30 -4.95 6.32 -1.38
N THR A 31 -5.76 6.45 -2.43
CA THR A 31 -5.40 6.02 -3.78
C THR A 31 -5.94 6.98 -4.81
N LYS A 32 -5.22 7.11 -5.91
CA LYS A 32 -5.72 7.74 -7.14
C LYS A 32 -5.15 7.03 -8.36
N LEU A 33 -5.75 7.24 -9.52
CA LEU A 33 -5.19 6.81 -10.79
C LEU A 33 -4.33 7.92 -11.38
N HIS A 34 -3.16 7.55 -11.87
CA HIS A 34 -2.28 8.39 -12.66
C HIS A 34 -1.87 7.61 -13.90
N ASP A 35 -2.19 8.11 -15.07
CA ASP A 35 -1.98 7.42 -16.35
C ASP A 35 -2.54 5.98 -16.37
N GLY A 36 -3.74 5.81 -15.78
CA GLY A 36 -4.41 4.52 -15.70
C GLY A 36 -3.82 3.52 -14.70
N ARG A 37 -2.84 3.93 -13.89
CA ARG A 37 -2.20 3.10 -12.85
C ARG A 37 -2.50 3.63 -11.46
N PRO A 38 -2.74 2.77 -10.48
CA PRO A 38 -2.97 3.23 -9.13
C PRO A 38 -1.68 3.77 -8.50
N ILE A 39 -1.82 4.88 -7.81
CA ILE A 39 -0.85 5.38 -6.84
C ILE A 39 -1.49 5.23 -5.48
N VAL A 40 -0.72 4.85 -4.48
CA VAL A 40 -1.20 4.71 -3.10
C VAL A 40 -0.45 5.68 -2.20
N GLY A 41 -1.18 6.31 -1.29
CA GLY A 41 -0.65 7.29 -0.35
C GLY A 41 -0.95 6.93 1.10
N LEU A 42 -0.09 7.35 2.00
CA LEU A 42 -0.23 7.20 3.44
C LEU A 42 0.06 8.54 4.12
N GLN A 43 -0.85 9.02 4.93
CA GLN A 43 -0.55 10.12 5.85
C GLN A 43 0.21 9.56 7.05
N ALA A 44 1.49 9.88 7.14
CA ALA A 44 2.34 9.41 8.23
C ALA A 44 2.06 10.19 9.52
N GLN A 45 1.05 9.76 10.26
CA GLN A 45 0.64 10.37 11.52
C GLN A 45 1.46 9.85 12.71
N GLU A 46 1.36 10.53 13.84
CA GLU A 46 2.15 10.27 15.06
C GLU A 46 2.02 8.83 15.58
N HIS A 47 0.84 8.21 15.46
CA HIS A 47 0.65 6.83 15.93
C HIS A 47 1.42 5.78 15.11
N LEU A 48 2.00 6.18 13.97
CA LEU A 48 2.87 5.32 13.15
C LEU A 48 4.35 5.51 13.47
N ALA A 49 4.67 6.37 14.44
CA ALA A 49 6.05 6.68 14.79
C ALA A 49 6.78 5.48 15.39
N ASN A 50 8.08 5.45 15.16
CA ASN A 50 9.01 4.64 15.92
C ASN A 50 9.10 5.18 17.35
N ASP A 51 9.24 4.31 18.35
CA ASP A 51 9.20 4.67 19.76
C ASP A 51 10.24 5.73 20.19
N ASN A 52 11.35 5.85 19.46
CA ASN A 52 12.49 6.63 19.91
C ASN A 52 12.95 7.74 18.96
N LEU A 53 12.55 7.75 17.70
CA LEU A 53 13.20 8.56 16.68
C LEU A 53 12.28 9.56 15.94
N GLY A 54 10.98 9.60 16.24
CA GLY A 54 10.04 10.47 15.53
C GLY A 54 9.93 10.22 14.02
N ILE A 55 10.39 9.07 13.56
CA ILE A 55 10.24 8.59 12.19
C ILE A 55 9.18 7.50 12.12
N VAL A 56 8.65 7.25 10.94
CA VAL A 56 7.67 6.19 10.73
C VAL A 56 8.30 4.83 11.03
N HIS A 57 7.61 4.02 11.82
CA HIS A 57 8.06 2.67 12.17
C HIS A 57 8.20 1.81 10.91
N GLY A 58 9.29 1.05 10.81
CA GLY A 58 9.55 0.17 9.66
C GLY A 58 8.41 -0.83 9.39
N GLY A 59 7.79 -1.35 10.45
CA GLY A 59 6.61 -2.22 10.34
C GLY A 59 5.40 -1.52 9.72
N ALA A 60 5.21 -0.23 9.99
CA ALA A 60 4.14 0.56 9.35
C ALA A 60 4.42 0.75 7.85
N ILE A 61 5.67 1.00 7.47
CA ILE A 61 6.09 1.06 6.06
C ILE A 61 5.88 -0.30 5.37
N MET A 62 6.19 -1.41 6.03
CA MET A 62 5.96 -2.76 5.48
C MET A 62 4.46 -3.03 5.27
N THR A 63 3.62 -2.65 6.22
CA THR A 63 2.16 -2.77 6.08
C THR A 63 1.66 -1.91 4.92
N PHE A 64 2.12 -0.67 4.84
CA PHE A 64 1.78 0.22 3.73
C PHE A 64 2.25 -0.35 2.38
N ALA A 65 3.45 -0.93 2.32
CA ALA A 65 3.97 -1.61 1.14
C ALA A 65 3.04 -2.74 0.68
N ASP A 66 2.63 -3.61 1.60
CA ASP A 66 1.68 -4.70 1.32
C ASP A 66 0.35 -4.17 0.78
N MET A 67 -0.19 -3.14 1.41
CA MET A 67 -1.42 -2.48 0.95
C MET A 67 -1.28 -1.89 -0.45
N ALA A 68 -0.18 -1.18 -0.72
CA ALA A 68 0.06 -0.56 -2.02
C ALA A 68 0.18 -1.57 -3.16
N LEU A 69 0.94 -2.65 -2.94
CA LEU A 69 1.05 -3.74 -3.91
C LEU A 69 -0.28 -4.48 -4.07
N GLY A 70 -1.05 -4.62 -2.98
CA GLY A 70 -2.39 -5.20 -3.00
C GLY A 70 -3.37 -4.37 -3.85
N VAL A 71 -3.32 -3.04 -3.78
CA VAL A 71 -4.14 -2.14 -4.61
C VAL A 71 -3.83 -2.35 -6.10
N ALA A 72 -2.54 -2.45 -6.46
CA ALA A 72 -2.15 -2.74 -7.84
C ALA A 72 -2.62 -4.12 -8.30
N THR A 73 -2.55 -5.13 -7.44
CA THR A 73 -3.05 -6.47 -7.70
C THR A 73 -4.56 -6.48 -7.93
N ALA A 74 -5.32 -5.80 -7.08
CA ALA A 74 -6.77 -5.64 -7.25
C ALA A 74 -7.11 -4.95 -8.58
N HIS A 75 -6.38 -3.88 -8.91
CA HIS A 75 -6.56 -3.17 -10.18
C HIS A 75 -6.28 -4.07 -11.38
N ALA A 76 -5.18 -4.83 -11.37
CA ALA A 76 -4.79 -5.74 -12.44
C ALA A 76 -5.78 -6.90 -12.65
N THR A 77 -6.53 -7.28 -11.63
CA THR A 77 -7.57 -8.32 -11.69
C THR A 77 -8.97 -7.77 -11.91
N GLY A 78 -9.10 -6.44 -12.09
CA GLY A 78 -10.39 -5.77 -12.24
C GLY A 78 -11.28 -5.87 -10.99
N GLY A 79 -10.70 -6.08 -9.82
CA GLY A 79 -11.41 -6.24 -8.55
C GLY A 79 -12.18 -7.55 -8.40
N LYS A 80 -11.98 -8.50 -9.32
CA LYS A 80 -12.77 -9.75 -9.38
C LYS A 80 -12.15 -10.90 -8.61
N SER A 81 -10.86 -10.82 -8.29
CA SER A 81 -10.14 -11.92 -7.63
C SER A 81 -9.88 -11.58 -6.16
N GLN A 82 -10.06 -12.59 -5.31
CA GLN A 82 -9.49 -12.58 -3.98
C GLN A 82 -8.02 -13.02 -4.07
N PHE A 83 -7.18 -12.47 -3.23
CA PHE A 83 -5.75 -12.80 -3.23
C PHE A 83 -5.16 -12.70 -1.84
N VAL A 84 -4.02 -13.33 -1.65
CA VAL A 84 -3.22 -13.26 -0.43
C VAL A 84 -1.77 -12.97 -0.78
N THR A 85 -1.07 -12.30 0.11
CA THR A 85 0.37 -12.09 -0.01
C THR A 85 1.10 -13.42 0.14
N ALA A 86 1.83 -13.83 -0.88
CA ALA A 86 2.64 -15.05 -0.84
C ALA A 86 4.07 -14.75 -0.43
N GLN A 87 4.61 -13.61 -0.86
CA GLN A 87 5.97 -13.19 -0.54
C GLN A 87 6.06 -11.68 -0.66
N MET A 88 6.84 -11.06 0.21
CA MET A 88 7.15 -9.64 0.13
C MET A 88 8.57 -9.40 0.63
N GLN A 89 9.29 -8.53 -0.06
CA GLN A 89 10.62 -8.07 0.32
C GLN A 89 10.66 -6.56 0.31
N VAL A 90 11.20 -5.98 1.38
CA VAL A 90 11.32 -4.53 1.53
C VAL A 90 12.77 -4.17 1.85
N TYR A 91 13.33 -3.23 1.10
CA TYR A 91 14.57 -2.55 1.43
C TYR A 91 14.26 -1.15 1.93
N PHE A 92 14.78 -0.81 3.10
CA PHE A 92 14.69 0.53 3.65
C PHE A 92 15.94 1.31 3.25
N THR A 93 15.76 2.38 2.48
CA THR A 93 16.87 3.19 1.96
C THR A 93 17.04 4.50 2.70
N ALA A 94 15.97 5.00 3.34
CA ALA A 94 15.97 6.21 4.15
C ALA A 94 14.79 6.20 5.14
N ALA A 95 14.85 7.06 6.13
CA ALA A 95 13.74 7.25 7.07
C ALA A 95 12.62 8.09 6.44
N ALA A 96 11.37 7.66 6.62
CA ALA A 96 10.21 8.49 6.40
C ALA A 96 9.87 9.22 7.70
N GLN A 97 9.66 10.53 7.65
CA GLN A 97 9.32 11.31 8.83
C GLN A 97 7.82 11.34 9.06
N VAL A 98 7.43 11.36 10.33
CA VAL A 98 6.05 11.65 10.72
C VAL A 98 5.68 13.04 10.21
N GLY A 99 4.44 13.20 9.76
CA GLY A 99 3.93 14.41 9.15
C GLY A 99 4.07 14.45 7.63
N TYR A 100 4.79 13.51 7.02
CA TYR A 100 4.90 13.45 5.56
C TYR A 100 3.76 12.64 4.94
N PHE A 101 3.46 12.97 3.69
CA PHE A 101 2.65 12.13 2.83
C PHE A 101 3.57 11.17 2.09
N VAL A 102 3.41 9.89 2.39
CA VAL A 102 4.21 8.81 1.83
C VAL A 102 3.47 8.24 0.63
N THR A 103 4.14 8.04 -0.48
CA THR A 103 3.51 7.51 -1.70
C THR A 103 4.20 6.24 -2.18
N CYS A 104 3.45 5.40 -2.86
CA CYS A 104 3.96 4.26 -3.59
C CYS A 104 3.36 4.25 -5.00
N HIS A 105 4.21 4.02 -6.00
CA HIS A 105 3.83 3.85 -7.40
C HIS A 105 4.02 2.38 -7.78
N PRO A 106 3.07 1.48 -7.46
CA PRO A 106 3.24 0.07 -7.73
C PRO A 106 3.11 -0.24 -9.22
N GLU A 107 3.93 -1.16 -9.69
CA GLU A 107 3.96 -1.63 -11.06
C GLU A 107 3.78 -3.15 -11.08
N VAL A 108 2.78 -3.63 -11.83
CA VAL A 108 2.61 -5.06 -12.08
C VAL A 108 3.62 -5.49 -13.13
N ILE A 109 4.56 -6.35 -12.73
CA ILE A 109 5.60 -6.90 -13.61
C ILE A 109 5.03 -8.00 -14.49
N ARG A 110 4.21 -8.87 -13.89
CA ARG A 110 3.57 -9.99 -14.58
C ARG A 110 2.34 -10.45 -13.82
N LYS A 111 1.31 -10.79 -14.57
CA LYS A 111 0.12 -11.47 -14.07
C LYS A 111 0.01 -12.83 -14.78
N THR A 112 -0.19 -13.89 -14.01
CA THR A 112 -0.53 -15.23 -14.50
C THR A 112 -1.96 -15.58 -14.09
N SER A 113 -2.40 -16.78 -14.41
CA SER A 113 -3.72 -17.26 -13.95
C SER A 113 -3.84 -17.41 -12.44
N SER A 114 -2.71 -17.56 -11.73
CA SER A 114 -2.69 -17.84 -10.27
C SER A 114 -1.85 -16.87 -9.45
N MET A 115 -1.02 -16.04 -10.07
CA MET A 115 -0.10 -15.14 -9.36
C MET A 115 0.00 -13.78 -10.04
N VAL A 116 0.29 -12.76 -9.22
CA VAL A 116 0.62 -11.41 -9.67
C VAL A 116 1.95 -11.01 -9.03
N PHE A 117 2.89 -10.60 -9.88
CA PHE A 117 4.22 -10.12 -9.47
C PHE A 117 4.21 -8.60 -9.55
N VAL A 118 4.48 -7.93 -8.44
CA VAL A 118 4.36 -6.47 -8.31
C VAL A 118 5.60 -5.92 -7.64
N ARG A 119 6.02 -4.73 -8.05
CA ARG A 119 7.08 -3.98 -7.38
C ARG A 119 6.70 -2.52 -7.23
N GLY A 120 7.42 -1.79 -6.39
CA GLY A 120 7.24 -0.35 -6.26
C GLY A 120 8.35 0.33 -5.47
N LEU A 121 8.44 1.63 -5.64
CA LEU A 121 9.24 2.50 -4.79
C LEU A 121 8.30 3.25 -3.85
N ILE A 122 8.71 3.36 -2.59
CA ILE A 122 8.03 4.15 -1.57
C ILE A 122 8.81 5.43 -1.39
N GLU A 123 8.14 6.56 -1.51
CA GLU A 123 8.73 7.88 -1.50
C GLU A 123 8.11 8.76 -0.41
N ALA A 124 8.93 9.59 0.20
CA ALA A 124 8.51 10.58 1.17
C ALA A 124 9.48 11.77 1.15
N GLY A 125 8.96 12.99 1.18
CA GLY A 125 9.80 14.19 1.20
C GLY A 125 10.73 14.33 0.00
N GLY A 126 10.32 13.87 -1.19
CA GLY A 126 11.09 13.98 -2.42
C GLY A 126 12.23 12.97 -2.58
N ARG A 127 12.26 11.91 -1.77
CA ARG A 127 13.27 10.86 -1.86
C ARG A 127 12.68 9.46 -1.67
N THR A 128 13.34 8.46 -2.24
CA THR A 128 12.98 7.06 -2.00
C THR A 128 13.35 6.66 -0.58
N VAL A 129 12.39 6.14 0.17
CA VAL A 129 12.57 5.65 1.54
C VAL A 129 12.57 4.12 1.62
N ALA A 130 11.94 3.45 0.64
CA ALA A 130 11.99 2.00 0.55
C ALA A 130 11.75 1.52 -0.89
N SER A 131 12.23 0.32 -1.18
CA SER A 131 11.90 -0.45 -2.38
C SER A 131 11.18 -1.71 -1.97
N VAL A 132 10.12 -2.08 -2.67
CA VAL A 132 9.31 -3.26 -2.34
C VAL A 132 9.06 -4.11 -3.58
N ASP A 133 9.17 -5.42 -3.40
CA ASP A 133 8.77 -6.46 -4.34
C ASP A 133 7.81 -7.42 -3.66
N GLY A 134 6.78 -7.87 -4.37
CA GLY A 134 5.79 -8.78 -3.81
C GLY A 134 5.22 -9.74 -4.83
N ILE A 135 4.76 -10.88 -4.32
CA ILE A 135 4.04 -11.89 -5.07
C ILE A 135 2.71 -12.13 -4.36
N PHE A 136 1.63 -12.00 -5.11
CA PHE A 136 0.28 -12.26 -4.63
C PHE A 136 -0.28 -13.51 -5.30
N LYS A 137 -0.83 -14.40 -4.49
CA LYS A 137 -1.52 -15.59 -4.98
C LYS A 137 -2.99 -15.28 -5.14
N LEU A 138 -3.50 -15.51 -6.35
CA LEU A 138 -4.93 -15.42 -6.63
C LEU A 138 -5.62 -16.68 -6.08
N LEU A 139 -6.73 -16.48 -5.38
CA LEU A 139 -7.47 -17.56 -4.76
C LEU A 139 -8.56 -18.09 -5.69
N ASP A 140 -8.70 -19.41 -5.71
CA ASP A 140 -9.82 -20.05 -6.40
C ASP A 140 -11.11 -19.76 -5.64
N PRO A 141 -12.14 -19.15 -6.28
CA PRO A 141 -13.40 -18.84 -5.62
C PRO A 141 -14.09 -20.05 -4.98
N ALA A 142 -13.95 -21.22 -5.60
CA ALA A 142 -14.53 -22.46 -5.08
C ALA A 142 -13.89 -22.91 -3.74
N LYS A 143 -12.58 -22.67 -3.60
CA LYS A 143 -11.85 -22.96 -2.34
C LYS A 143 -12.09 -21.93 -1.27
N PHE A 144 -12.40 -20.69 -1.65
CA PHE A 144 -12.60 -19.57 -0.74
C PHE A 144 -13.99 -19.59 -0.08
N ALA A 145 -14.99 -20.13 -0.74
CA ALA A 145 -16.35 -20.24 -0.20
C ALA A 145 -16.41 -21.04 1.10
N GLY A 146 -15.50 -22.04 1.25
CA GLY A 146 -15.37 -22.85 2.47
C GLY A 146 -14.71 -22.15 3.66
N MET A 147 -13.95 -21.07 3.43
CA MET A 147 -13.23 -20.33 4.47
C MET A 147 -14.06 -19.26 5.18
N LYS A 148 -15.20 -18.87 4.60
CA LYS A 148 -16.10 -17.85 5.17
C LYS A 148 -17.06 -18.40 6.23
N ALA A 149 -17.10 -19.71 6.41
CA ALA A 149 -18.03 -20.40 7.32
C ALA A 149 -17.40 -20.74 8.68
N GLY A 150 -16.21 -20.25 8.97
CA GLY A 150 -15.55 -20.43 10.27
C GLY A 150 -15.56 -19.18 11.13
#